data_6d042f4fc7876eed6489e04b6234605f
#
_entry.id   6d042f4fc7876eed6489e04b6234605f
#
_cell.length_a   1.000
_cell.length_b   1.000
_cell.length_c   1.000
_cell.angle_alpha   90.00
_cell.angle_beta   90.00
_cell.angle_gamma   90.00
#
_symmetry.space_group_name_H-M   'P 1'
#
loop_
_entity.id
_entity.type
_entity.pdbx_description
1 polymer ?
#
loop_
_entity_poly.entity_id
_entity_poly.type
_entity_poly.pdbx_seq_one_letter_code
_entity_poly.pdbx_strand_id
1 'polypeptide(L)'
;TLGSMVALFIISLVIMGMMPQNFFPSLDKPYFRADVFYPDGYSINDVVKEMKSVEEHLVQQPEVKKVSITFGSTPLRYYLASTSVGPKPNFANVLVELTDSKYTKEYEENFDGYMKANYPNAITRTSLFKLSPAVDAAIEIGFIGPNTDTLVALTNQALEIMHRNPDLINIRNSWGNKIPVWKPVYSPERAQPLGVSRQGMAQSIQIGTTGMTLGEYRQGDQVLPILLKDNTVDSFRINDLRTLPVFGTGNETTSLEQVVSDFDFQYRFSNVKDYNRQMVMMAQCDPRRGVNAIAAFNQVWSQVQKEIKVPEGYTMKYFGEQESQVESNEALALS
;
A
#
# COMPACT_ATOMS: atom_id res chain seq x y z
N THR A 1 56.23 -18.59 -2.13
CA THR A 1 55.24 -18.45 -1.03
C THR A 1 54.53 -17.10 -1.05
N LEU A 2 55.23 -15.94 -1.10
CA LEU A 2 54.57 -14.63 -1.11
C LEU A 2 53.71 -14.41 -2.37
N GLY A 3 54.23 -14.77 -3.56
CA GLY A 3 53.45 -14.67 -4.82
C GLY A 3 52.21 -15.52 -4.85
N SER A 4 52.24 -16.72 -4.25
CA SER A 4 51.03 -17.56 -4.16
C SER A 4 49.98 -17.01 -3.18
N MET A 5 50.40 -16.35 -2.09
CA MET A 5 49.46 -15.69 -1.18
C MET A 5 48.78 -14.49 -1.84
N VAL A 6 49.53 -13.68 -2.57
CA VAL A 6 48.99 -12.52 -3.30
C VAL A 6 48.01 -13.00 -4.40
N ALA A 7 48.35 -14.05 -5.13
CA ALA A 7 47.45 -14.63 -6.14
C ALA A 7 46.14 -15.17 -5.54
N LEU A 8 46.21 -15.88 -4.41
CA LEU A 8 45.05 -16.36 -3.67
C LEU A 8 44.18 -15.20 -3.14
N PHE A 9 44.79 -14.14 -2.68
CA PHE A 9 44.09 -12.94 -2.22
C PHE A 9 43.34 -12.25 -3.37
N ILE A 10 43.99 -12.09 -4.53
CA ILE A 10 43.35 -11.52 -5.71
C ILE A 10 42.19 -12.41 -6.18
N ILE A 11 42.36 -13.75 -6.22
CA ILE A 11 41.29 -14.69 -6.56
C ILE A 11 40.15 -14.58 -5.57
N SER A 12 40.41 -14.47 -4.27
CA SER A 12 39.38 -14.28 -3.24
C SER A 12 38.60 -12.99 -3.46
N LEU A 13 39.27 -11.88 -3.80
CA LEU A 13 38.62 -10.59 -4.11
C LEU A 13 37.71 -10.69 -5.36
N VAL A 14 38.18 -11.41 -6.38
CA VAL A 14 37.36 -11.63 -7.60
C VAL A 14 36.13 -12.50 -7.28
N ILE A 15 36.29 -13.58 -6.53
CA ILE A 15 35.19 -14.45 -6.11
C ILE A 15 34.21 -13.66 -5.23
N MET A 16 34.70 -12.84 -4.30
CA MET A 16 33.85 -12.00 -3.45
C MET A 16 33.04 -10.98 -4.28
N GLY A 17 33.63 -10.41 -5.34
CA GLY A 17 32.93 -9.52 -6.27
C GLY A 17 31.89 -10.20 -7.16
N MET A 18 32.04 -11.52 -7.39
CA MET A 18 31.09 -12.34 -8.16
C MET A 18 29.95 -12.93 -7.31
N MET A 19 30.08 -12.90 -5.98
CA MET A 19 29.02 -13.38 -5.10
C MET A 19 27.80 -12.45 -5.18
N PRO A 20 26.58 -13.00 -5.35
CA PRO A 20 25.37 -12.19 -5.25
C PRO A 20 25.27 -11.62 -3.85
N GLN A 21 25.45 -10.31 -3.73
CA GLN A 21 25.35 -9.60 -2.45
C GLN A 21 23.87 -9.43 -2.11
N ASN A 22 23.29 -10.42 -1.44
CA ASN A 22 22.03 -10.25 -0.75
C ASN A 22 22.32 -9.71 0.64
N PHE A 23 22.13 -8.42 0.84
CA PHE A 23 22.40 -7.77 2.12
C PHE A 23 21.57 -8.38 3.26
N PHE A 24 20.36 -8.82 2.95
CA PHE A 24 19.46 -9.46 3.89
C PHE A 24 18.93 -10.81 3.34
N PRO A 25 19.55 -11.95 3.68
CA PRO A 25 19.04 -13.25 3.27
C PRO A 25 17.72 -13.56 3.96
N SER A 26 16.88 -14.36 3.29
CA SER A 26 15.66 -14.90 3.88
C SER A 26 15.99 -15.88 5.00
N LEU A 27 15.18 -15.85 6.06
CA LEU A 27 15.26 -16.80 7.16
C LEU A 27 14.67 -18.14 6.72
N ASP A 28 15.30 -19.23 7.16
CA ASP A 28 14.77 -20.59 6.98
C ASP A 28 13.68 -20.86 8.03
N LYS A 29 12.47 -20.43 7.72
CA LYS A 29 11.28 -20.56 8.57
C LYS A 29 10.13 -21.16 7.77
N PRO A 30 9.28 -22.00 8.39
CA PRO A 30 8.13 -22.61 7.72
C PRO A 30 6.96 -21.62 7.60
N TYR A 31 7.23 -20.37 7.29
CA TYR A 31 6.24 -19.31 7.17
C TYR A 31 6.51 -18.45 5.94
N PHE A 32 5.46 -18.11 5.24
CA PHE A 32 5.48 -16.98 4.32
C PHE A 32 4.29 -16.06 4.57
N ARG A 33 4.43 -14.84 4.13
CA ARG A 33 3.36 -13.84 4.20
C ARG A 33 3.05 -13.29 2.82
N ALA A 34 1.83 -12.81 2.66
CA ALA A 34 1.44 -12.05 1.49
C ALA A 34 0.63 -10.82 1.92
N ASP A 35 0.97 -9.67 1.36
CA ASP A 35 0.21 -8.44 1.43
C ASP A 35 -0.59 -8.32 0.14
N VAL A 36 -1.91 -8.32 0.25
CA VAL A 36 -2.84 -8.28 -0.87
C VAL A 36 -3.53 -6.94 -0.89
N PHE A 37 -3.30 -6.16 -1.94
CA PHE A 37 -3.88 -4.84 -2.15
C PHE A 37 -4.87 -4.90 -3.31
N TYR A 38 -6.12 -4.59 -3.02
CA TYR A 38 -7.14 -4.37 -4.04
C TYR A 38 -7.15 -2.90 -4.47
N PRO A 39 -7.75 -2.56 -5.64
CA PRO A 39 -7.88 -1.18 -6.07
C PRO A 39 -8.57 -0.32 -5.00
N ASP A 40 -8.15 0.96 -4.90
CA ASP A 40 -8.83 1.90 -4.02
C ASP A 40 -10.31 2.02 -4.42
N GLY A 41 -11.20 2.01 -3.42
CA GLY A 41 -12.64 1.95 -3.61
C GLY A 41 -13.27 0.57 -3.39
N TYR A 42 -12.46 -0.49 -3.27
CA TYR A 42 -12.98 -1.79 -2.80
C TYR A 42 -13.45 -1.69 -1.35
N SER A 43 -14.61 -2.33 -1.08
CA SER A 43 -15.11 -2.44 0.29
C SER A 43 -14.41 -3.58 1.03
N ILE A 44 -14.33 -3.47 2.36
CA ILE A 44 -13.78 -4.56 3.18
C ILE A 44 -14.59 -5.85 3.05
N ASN A 45 -15.91 -5.75 2.83
CA ASN A 45 -16.78 -6.91 2.64
C ASN A 45 -16.46 -7.67 1.34
N ASP A 46 -16.13 -6.95 0.26
CA ASP A 46 -15.71 -7.57 -1.00
C ASP A 46 -14.36 -8.28 -0.83
N VAL A 47 -13.41 -7.64 -0.14
CA VAL A 47 -12.11 -8.25 0.17
C VAL A 47 -12.29 -9.52 1.01
N VAL A 48 -13.12 -9.48 2.06
CA VAL A 48 -13.42 -10.66 2.90
C VAL A 48 -14.01 -11.79 2.07
N LYS A 49 -14.94 -11.48 1.17
CA LYS A 49 -15.60 -12.47 0.32
C LYS A 49 -14.61 -13.16 -0.63
N GLU A 50 -13.74 -12.39 -1.30
CA GLU A 50 -12.73 -12.94 -2.21
C GLU A 50 -11.66 -13.73 -1.44
N MET A 51 -11.17 -13.19 -0.33
CA MET A 51 -10.12 -13.84 0.47
C MET A 51 -10.59 -15.12 1.18
N LYS A 52 -11.91 -15.31 1.39
CA LYS A 52 -12.43 -16.55 1.89
C LYS A 52 -12.18 -17.72 0.93
N SER A 53 -12.33 -17.51 -0.37
CA SER A 53 -12.02 -18.51 -1.40
C SER A 53 -10.50 -18.81 -1.44
N VAL A 54 -9.67 -17.79 -1.19
CA VAL A 54 -8.20 -17.96 -1.07
C VAL A 54 -7.85 -18.80 0.16
N GLU A 55 -8.50 -18.56 1.30
CA GLU A 55 -8.33 -19.36 2.51
C GLU A 55 -8.70 -20.84 2.27
N GLU A 56 -9.87 -21.07 1.67
CA GLU A 56 -10.34 -22.41 1.32
C GLU A 56 -9.34 -23.16 0.42
N HIS A 57 -8.77 -22.46 -0.58
CA HIS A 57 -7.74 -23.03 -1.44
C HIS A 57 -6.47 -23.39 -0.68
N LEU A 58 -5.98 -22.51 0.20
CA LEU A 58 -4.75 -22.75 0.98
C LEU A 58 -4.91 -23.89 1.98
N VAL A 59 -6.04 -23.96 2.69
CA VAL A 59 -6.29 -25.01 3.69
C VAL A 59 -6.37 -26.41 3.07
N GLN A 60 -6.73 -26.52 1.78
CA GLN A 60 -6.76 -27.80 1.07
C GLN A 60 -5.36 -28.31 0.70
N GLN A 61 -4.32 -27.50 0.80
CA GLN A 61 -2.97 -27.90 0.45
C GLN A 61 -2.35 -28.78 1.56
N PRO A 62 -1.72 -29.92 1.21
CA PRO A 62 -1.30 -30.93 2.19
C PRO A 62 -0.24 -30.43 3.18
N GLU A 63 0.62 -29.51 2.76
CA GLU A 63 1.73 -29.03 3.58
C GLU A 63 1.37 -27.74 4.36
N VAL A 64 0.16 -27.21 4.19
CA VAL A 64 -0.32 -26.04 4.92
C VAL A 64 -0.85 -26.49 6.28
N LYS A 65 -0.21 -26.00 7.34
CA LYS A 65 -0.58 -26.30 8.72
C LYS A 65 -1.62 -25.31 9.26
N LYS A 66 -1.46 -24.03 8.91
CA LYS A 66 -2.34 -22.96 9.39
C LYS A 66 -2.33 -21.78 8.43
N VAL A 67 -3.50 -21.18 8.24
CA VAL A 67 -3.69 -19.91 7.52
C VAL A 67 -4.28 -18.89 8.48
N SER A 68 -3.76 -17.68 8.45
CA SER A 68 -4.31 -16.55 9.20
C SER A 68 -4.44 -15.37 8.26
N ILE A 69 -5.66 -14.84 8.12
CA ILE A 69 -5.94 -13.68 7.27
C ILE A 69 -6.42 -12.54 8.16
N THR A 70 -5.77 -11.39 8.02
CA THR A 70 -6.17 -10.15 8.69
C THR A 70 -6.66 -9.17 7.64
N PHE A 71 -7.84 -8.61 7.86
CA PHE A 71 -8.49 -7.70 6.93
C PHE A 71 -8.38 -6.25 7.38
N GLY A 72 -8.23 -5.35 6.43
CA GLY A 72 -8.25 -3.91 6.65
C GLY A 72 -7.00 -3.32 7.30
N SER A 73 -6.05 -4.14 7.74
CA SER A 73 -4.76 -3.72 8.29
C SER A 73 -3.82 -4.90 8.40
N THR A 74 -2.53 -4.66 8.69
CA THR A 74 -1.65 -5.72 9.15
C THR A 74 -1.98 -6.07 10.61
N PRO A 75 -1.75 -7.33 11.04
CA PRO A 75 -1.86 -7.70 12.44
C PRO A 75 -0.85 -6.93 13.30
N LEU A 76 -1.01 -7.00 14.62
CA LEU A 76 0.00 -6.50 15.54
C LEU A 76 1.38 -7.05 15.15
N ARG A 77 2.41 -6.22 15.30
CA ARG A 77 3.77 -6.54 14.86
C ARG A 77 4.28 -7.82 15.53
N TYR A 78 4.30 -8.92 14.79
CA TYR A 78 4.81 -10.22 15.22
C TYR A 78 6.23 -10.51 14.71
N TYR A 79 6.77 -9.61 13.88
CA TYR A 79 8.07 -9.75 13.23
C TYR A 79 8.71 -8.37 13.03
N LEU A 80 9.99 -8.22 13.39
CA LEU A 80 10.67 -6.92 13.44
C LEU A 80 10.67 -6.17 12.12
N ALA A 81 10.89 -6.89 11.02
CA ALA A 81 10.98 -6.33 9.67
C ALA A 81 9.64 -6.33 8.92
N SER A 82 8.49 -6.49 9.61
CA SER A 82 7.20 -6.37 8.95
C SER A 82 6.82 -4.90 8.75
N THR A 83 6.44 -4.53 7.53
CA THR A 83 5.75 -3.26 7.28
C THR A 83 4.41 -3.27 8.00
N SER A 84 4.06 -2.17 8.63
CA SER A 84 2.73 -1.97 9.19
C SER A 84 1.90 -1.18 8.20
N VAL A 85 0.84 -1.80 7.69
CA VAL A 85 -0.18 -1.12 6.90
C VAL A 85 -1.28 -0.71 7.86
N GLY A 86 -1.53 0.60 7.95
CA GLY A 86 -2.63 1.16 8.74
C GLY A 86 -4.01 0.79 8.16
N PRO A 87 -5.11 1.28 8.75
CA PRO A 87 -6.46 0.95 8.32
C PRO A 87 -6.69 1.25 6.83
N LYS A 88 -6.97 0.21 6.04
CA LYS A 88 -7.27 0.26 4.60
C LYS A 88 -8.33 -0.78 4.26
N PRO A 89 -9.55 -0.40 3.85
CA PRO A 89 -10.61 -1.36 3.57
C PRO A 89 -10.30 -2.30 2.39
N ASN A 90 -9.41 -1.90 1.48
CA ASN A 90 -8.99 -2.64 0.30
C ASN A 90 -7.73 -3.50 0.51
N PHE A 91 -7.44 -3.90 1.75
CA PHE A 91 -6.21 -4.62 2.11
C PHE A 91 -6.50 -5.89 2.90
N ALA A 92 -5.72 -6.94 2.61
CA ALA A 92 -5.64 -8.14 3.43
C ALA A 92 -4.18 -8.57 3.61
N ASN A 93 -3.84 -9.06 4.80
CA ASN A 93 -2.56 -9.70 5.09
C ASN A 93 -2.78 -11.18 5.35
N VAL A 94 -2.07 -12.01 4.60
CA VAL A 94 -2.12 -13.48 4.69
C VAL A 94 -0.82 -13.97 5.31
N LEU A 95 -0.93 -14.77 6.35
CA LEU A 95 0.18 -15.49 6.97
C LEU A 95 -0.09 -16.98 6.85
N VAL A 96 0.82 -17.71 6.20
CA VAL A 96 0.72 -19.14 6.01
C VAL A 96 1.83 -19.83 6.78
N GLU A 97 1.46 -20.78 7.63
CA GLU A 97 2.36 -21.70 8.33
C GLU A 97 2.36 -23.05 7.61
N LEU A 98 3.53 -23.51 7.25
CA LEU A 98 3.76 -24.80 6.62
C LEU A 98 4.26 -25.84 7.63
N THR A 99 4.20 -27.10 7.24
CA THR A 99 4.70 -28.23 8.05
C THR A 99 6.23 -28.25 8.17
N ASP A 100 6.94 -27.76 7.14
CA ASP A 100 8.41 -27.75 7.08
C ASP A 100 8.90 -26.57 6.23
N SER A 101 10.03 -25.96 6.60
CA SER A 101 10.65 -24.83 5.91
C SER A 101 11.08 -25.14 4.48
N LYS A 102 11.39 -26.39 4.16
CA LYS A 102 11.80 -26.81 2.80
C LYS A 102 10.73 -26.52 1.74
N TYR A 103 9.46 -26.48 2.12
CA TYR A 103 8.33 -26.19 1.22
C TYR A 103 8.07 -24.68 1.03
N THR A 104 8.64 -23.84 1.87
CA THR A 104 8.23 -22.43 1.97
C THR A 104 8.39 -21.68 0.65
N LYS A 105 9.51 -21.88 -0.06
CA LYS A 105 9.75 -21.20 -1.35
C LYS A 105 8.76 -21.65 -2.43
N GLU A 106 8.54 -22.94 -2.54
CA GLU A 106 7.63 -23.50 -3.53
C GLU A 106 6.19 -23.04 -3.30
N TYR A 107 5.71 -23.11 -2.05
CA TYR A 107 4.36 -22.69 -1.71
C TYR A 107 4.14 -21.18 -1.86
N GLU A 108 5.14 -20.37 -1.55
CA GLU A 108 5.07 -18.92 -1.78
C GLU A 108 4.98 -18.62 -3.29
N GLU A 109 5.74 -19.35 -4.14
CA GLU A 109 5.69 -19.21 -5.61
C GLU A 109 4.35 -19.64 -6.19
N ASN A 110 3.86 -20.79 -5.76
CA ASN A 110 2.57 -21.32 -6.16
C ASN A 110 1.44 -20.38 -5.75
N PHE A 111 1.51 -19.80 -4.56
CA PHE A 111 0.53 -18.84 -4.08
C PHE A 111 0.55 -17.54 -4.90
N ASP A 112 1.72 -16.98 -5.20
CA ASP A 112 1.84 -15.81 -6.07
C ASP A 112 1.24 -16.08 -7.46
N GLY A 113 1.53 -17.24 -8.04
CA GLY A 113 0.96 -17.69 -9.31
C GLY A 113 -0.57 -17.84 -9.25
N TYR A 114 -1.08 -18.47 -8.20
CA TYR A 114 -2.51 -18.63 -7.96
C TYR A 114 -3.23 -17.28 -7.87
N MET A 115 -2.69 -16.35 -7.09
CA MET A 115 -3.28 -15.01 -6.95
C MET A 115 -3.32 -14.25 -8.27
N LYS A 116 -2.23 -14.26 -9.04
CA LYS A 116 -2.17 -13.62 -10.35
C LYS A 116 -3.15 -14.19 -11.36
N ALA A 117 -3.37 -15.51 -11.32
CA ALA A 117 -4.28 -16.19 -12.25
C ALA A 117 -5.76 -15.96 -11.91
N ASN A 118 -6.12 -15.97 -10.62
CA ASN A 118 -7.50 -15.94 -10.17
C ASN A 118 -7.97 -14.55 -9.70
N TYR A 119 -7.05 -13.70 -9.25
CA TYR A 119 -7.33 -12.35 -8.72
C TYR A 119 -6.46 -11.27 -9.40
N PRO A 120 -6.59 -11.09 -10.73
CA PRO A 120 -5.73 -10.17 -11.50
C PRO A 120 -5.92 -8.70 -11.09
N ASN A 121 -7.02 -8.37 -10.41
CA ASN A 121 -7.28 -7.03 -9.88
C ASN A 121 -6.48 -6.73 -8.61
N ALA A 122 -5.96 -7.76 -7.93
CA ALA A 122 -5.21 -7.60 -6.71
C ALA A 122 -3.71 -7.56 -6.97
N ILE A 123 -3.01 -6.65 -6.31
CA ILE A 123 -1.54 -6.65 -6.26
C ILE A 123 -1.13 -7.47 -5.05
N THR A 124 -0.57 -8.65 -5.30
CA THR A 124 -0.09 -9.56 -4.25
C THR A 124 1.40 -9.43 -4.09
N ARG A 125 1.86 -9.07 -2.90
CA ARG A 125 3.27 -9.11 -2.51
C ARG A 125 3.51 -10.27 -1.56
N THR A 126 4.01 -11.35 -2.09
CA THR A 126 4.49 -12.47 -1.26
C THR A 126 5.90 -12.16 -0.74
N SER A 127 6.21 -12.59 0.44
CA SER A 127 7.54 -12.43 1.03
C SER A 127 7.85 -13.53 2.03
N LEU A 128 9.09 -14.00 1.96
CA LEU A 128 9.70 -14.80 3.02
C LEU A 128 10.12 -13.88 4.17
N PHE A 129 10.25 -14.47 5.35
CA PHE A 129 10.78 -13.72 6.50
C PHE A 129 12.26 -13.42 6.28
N LYS A 130 12.65 -12.16 6.39
CA LYS A 130 14.05 -11.70 6.29
C LYS A 130 14.32 -10.60 7.31
N LEU A 131 15.57 -10.50 7.79
CA LEU A 131 15.99 -9.46 8.74
C LEU A 131 16.38 -8.18 7.98
N SER A 132 15.48 -7.65 7.17
CA SER A 132 15.70 -6.39 6.44
C SER A 132 14.86 -5.26 7.02
N PRO A 133 15.22 -3.99 6.80
CA PRO A 133 14.29 -2.89 7.05
C PRO A 133 12.96 -3.10 6.33
N ALA A 134 11.89 -2.64 6.95
CA ALA A 134 10.58 -2.69 6.34
C ALA A 134 10.47 -1.62 5.26
N VAL A 135 10.33 -2.02 4.00
CA VAL A 135 10.16 -1.12 2.85
C VAL A 135 8.89 -1.45 2.09
N ASP A 136 8.27 -0.44 1.49
CA ASP A 136 7.05 -0.62 0.70
C ASP A 136 7.30 -1.36 -0.62
N ALA A 137 8.47 -1.16 -1.22
CA ALA A 137 8.98 -1.90 -2.37
C ALA A 137 10.51 -2.02 -2.30
N ALA A 138 11.09 -3.02 -2.95
CA ALA A 138 12.54 -3.16 -2.99
C ALA A 138 13.20 -2.02 -3.77
N ILE A 139 12.58 -1.58 -4.85
CA ILE A 139 13.02 -0.49 -5.71
C ILE A 139 11.96 0.61 -5.69
N GLU A 140 12.36 1.80 -5.27
CA GLU A 140 11.50 2.97 -5.21
C GLU A 140 12.23 4.19 -5.79
N ILE A 141 11.61 4.82 -6.79
CA ILE A 141 12.10 6.06 -7.39
C ILE A 141 11.05 7.13 -7.18
N GLY A 142 11.34 8.12 -6.35
CA GLY A 142 10.43 9.18 -5.96
C GLY A 142 10.71 10.48 -6.69
N PHE A 143 9.62 11.15 -7.06
CA PHE A 143 9.62 12.51 -7.57
C PHE A 143 8.96 13.41 -6.53
N ILE A 144 9.66 14.48 -6.14
CA ILE A 144 9.26 15.40 -5.08
C ILE A 144 8.99 16.76 -5.71
N GLY A 145 7.87 17.38 -5.38
CA GLY A 145 7.54 18.70 -5.93
C GLY A 145 6.13 19.19 -5.60
N PRO A 146 5.77 20.40 -6.01
CA PRO A 146 4.56 21.08 -5.57
C PRO A 146 3.28 20.72 -6.34
N ASN A 147 3.38 20.18 -7.55
CA ASN A 147 2.21 19.98 -8.41
C ASN A 147 1.94 18.48 -8.65
N THR A 148 0.72 18.05 -8.34
CA THR A 148 0.25 16.66 -8.47
C THR A 148 0.35 16.14 -9.89
N ASP A 149 -0.07 16.91 -10.90
CA ASP A 149 -0.15 16.41 -12.28
C ASP A 149 1.25 16.21 -12.87
N THR A 150 2.20 17.08 -12.51
CA THR A 150 3.61 16.92 -12.89
C THR A 150 4.22 15.69 -12.22
N LEU A 151 3.94 15.46 -10.92
CA LEU A 151 4.42 14.26 -10.22
C LEU A 151 3.87 13.00 -10.86
N VAL A 152 2.58 12.98 -11.21
CA VAL A 152 1.94 11.86 -11.92
C VAL A 152 2.62 11.61 -13.27
N ALA A 153 2.87 12.67 -14.05
CA ALA A 153 3.52 12.55 -15.37
C ALA A 153 4.94 11.98 -15.26
N LEU A 154 5.75 12.47 -14.31
CA LEU A 154 7.11 11.97 -14.06
C LEU A 154 7.11 10.52 -13.58
N THR A 155 6.21 10.21 -12.65
CA THR A 155 6.08 8.84 -12.11
C THR A 155 5.64 7.86 -13.19
N ASN A 156 4.69 8.23 -14.07
CA ASN A 156 4.26 7.38 -15.18
C ASN A 156 5.39 7.09 -16.16
N GLN A 157 6.25 8.07 -16.49
CA GLN A 157 7.44 7.83 -17.29
C GLN A 157 8.38 6.80 -16.65
N ALA A 158 8.59 6.89 -15.32
CA ALA A 158 9.39 5.91 -14.61
C ALA A 158 8.74 4.52 -14.60
N LEU A 159 7.42 4.43 -14.43
CA LEU A 159 6.68 3.16 -14.53
C LEU A 159 6.79 2.53 -15.90
N GLU A 160 6.74 3.33 -16.99
CA GLU A 160 6.94 2.83 -18.35
C GLU A 160 8.34 2.24 -18.55
N ILE A 161 9.38 2.88 -17.97
CA ILE A 161 10.74 2.35 -17.99
C ILE A 161 10.80 1.02 -17.22
N MET A 162 10.19 0.95 -16.04
CA MET A 162 10.12 -0.28 -15.23
C MET A 162 9.39 -1.41 -15.98
N HIS A 163 8.28 -1.12 -16.67
CA HIS A 163 7.52 -2.11 -17.45
C HIS A 163 8.30 -2.70 -18.65
N ARG A 164 9.28 -1.98 -19.17
CA ARG A 164 10.15 -2.49 -20.24
C ARG A 164 11.16 -3.54 -19.76
N ASN A 165 11.37 -3.63 -18.43
CA ASN A 165 12.30 -4.58 -17.85
C ASN A 165 11.56 -5.85 -17.37
N PRO A 166 11.79 -7.02 -18.02
CA PRO A 166 11.10 -8.26 -17.68
C PRO A 166 11.49 -8.84 -16.30
N ASP A 167 12.58 -8.35 -15.71
CA ASP A 167 13.08 -8.78 -14.41
C ASP A 167 12.35 -8.10 -13.24
N LEU A 168 11.43 -7.18 -13.53
CA LEU A 168 10.66 -6.46 -12.53
C LEU A 168 9.21 -6.95 -12.48
N ILE A 169 8.67 -6.96 -11.25
CA ILE A 169 7.30 -7.35 -10.95
C ILE A 169 6.67 -6.33 -9.98
N ASN A 170 5.36 -6.43 -9.79
CA ASN A 170 4.61 -5.58 -8.84
C ASN A 170 4.80 -4.08 -9.09
N ILE A 171 4.90 -3.70 -10.36
CA ILE A 171 5.13 -2.31 -10.78
C ILE A 171 3.89 -1.48 -10.48
N ARG A 172 4.04 -0.44 -9.68
CA ARG A 172 2.95 0.41 -9.22
C ARG A 172 3.44 1.80 -8.82
N ASN A 173 2.52 2.73 -8.64
CA ASN A 173 2.81 4.00 -7.98
C ASN A 173 2.41 3.97 -6.49
N SER A 174 3.00 4.84 -5.69
CA SER A 174 2.79 4.88 -4.24
C SER A 174 1.46 5.51 -3.80
N TRP A 175 0.74 6.20 -4.70
CA TRP A 175 -0.54 6.84 -4.38
C TRP A 175 -1.75 5.98 -4.75
N GLY A 176 -1.55 4.88 -5.50
CA GLY A 176 -2.62 4.00 -5.98
C GLY A 176 -3.37 4.59 -7.18
N ASN A 177 -4.65 4.26 -7.29
CA ASN A 177 -5.52 4.77 -8.32
C ASN A 177 -6.37 5.95 -7.82
N LYS A 178 -6.78 6.80 -8.75
CA LYS A 178 -7.78 7.84 -8.44
C LYS A 178 -9.14 7.19 -8.23
N ILE A 179 -9.84 7.62 -7.20
CA ILE A 179 -11.21 7.20 -6.90
C ILE A 179 -12.19 8.32 -7.25
N PRO A 180 -13.43 8.00 -7.63
CA PRO A 180 -14.47 8.98 -7.79
C PRO A 180 -14.88 9.53 -6.43
N VAL A 181 -14.95 10.85 -6.31
CA VAL A 181 -15.35 11.56 -5.09
C VAL A 181 -16.50 12.49 -5.44
N TRP A 182 -17.61 12.34 -4.73
CA TRP A 182 -18.74 13.26 -4.76
C TRP A 182 -18.60 14.26 -3.62
N LYS A 183 -18.48 15.52 -3.96
CA LYS A 183 -18.34 16.61 -3.00
C LYS A 183 -19.58 17.49 -3.05
N PRO A 184 -20.46 17.42 -2.05
CA PRO A 184 -21.59 18.34 -1.98
C PRO A 184 -21.08 19.77 -1.73
N VAL A 185 -21.52 20.71 -2.55
CA VAL A 185 -21.15 22.12 -2.46
C VAL A 185 -22.17 22.84 -1.59
N TYR A 186 -21.84 23.08 -0.33
CA TYR A 186 -22.72 23.76 0.62
C TYR A 186 -23.10 25.16 0.14
N SER A 187 -24.42 25.45 0.11
CA SER A 187 -24.97 26.77 -0.20
C SER A 187 -25.50 27.44 1.05
N PRO A 188 -24.85 28.51 1.56
CA PRO A 188 -25.35 29.25 2.70
C PRO A 188 -26.76 29.81 2.48
N GLU A 189 -27.06 30.29 1.26
CA GLU A 189 -28.34 30.88 0.90
C GLU A 189 -29.51 29.89 1.03
N ARG A 190 -29.28 28.60 0.71
CA ARG A 190 -30.28 27.54 0.82
C ARG A 190 -30.35 26.93 2.21
N ALA A 191 -29.20 26.80 2.88
CA ALA A 191 -29.06 26.08 4.15
C ALA A 191 -29.44 26.93 5.36
N GLN A 192 -29.14 28.23 5.38
CA GLN A 192 -29.43 29.10 6.53
C GLN A 192 -30.91 29.20 6.88
N PRO A 193 -31.84 29.38 5.91
CA PRO A 193 -33.27 29.37 6.22
C PRO A 193 -33.77 28.10 6.84
N LEU A 194 -33.10 26.96 6.57
CA LEU A 194 -33.41 25.66 7.10
C LEU A 194 -32.66 25.34 8.41
N GLY A 195 -31.93 26.33 8.94
CA GLY A 195 -31.14 26.15 10.16
C GLY A 195 -29.96 25.15 10.04
N VAL A 196 -29.53 24.84 8.82
CA VAL A 196 -28.46 23.87 8.58
C VAL A 196 -27.11 24.57 8.45
N SER A 197 -26.18 24.28 9.35
CA SER A 197 -24.80 24.72 9.25
C SER A 197 -23.95 23.78 8.37
N ARG A 198 -22.82 24.28 7.86
CA ARG A 198 -21.84 23.45 7.13
C ARG A 198 -21.36 22.25 7.98
N GLN A 199 -21.17 22.47 9.29
CA GLN A 199 -20.78 21.41 10.22
C GLN A 199 -21.92 20.38 10.40
N GLY A 200 -23.16 20.82 10.56
CA GLY A 200 -24.33 19.95 10.66
C GLY A 200 -24.52 19.09 9.41
N MET A 201 -24.33 19.68 8.22
CA MET A 201 -24.32 18.93 6.96
C MET A 201 -23.22 17.86 6.95
N ALA A 202 -21.99 18.20 7.33
CA ALA A 202 -20.89 17.25 7.34
C ALA A 202 -21.12 16.10 8.33
N GLN A 203 -21.65 16.40 9.52
CA GLN A 203 -22.01 15.38 10.53
C GLN A 203 -23.13 14.46 10.03
N SER A 204 -24.15 15.01 9.38
CA SER A 204 -25.25 14.23 8.80
C SER A 204 -24.73 13.26 7.71
N ILE A 205 -23.85 13.74 6.84
CA ILE A 205 -23.19 12.88 5.83
C ILE A 205 -22.37 11.80 6.51
N GLN A 206 -21.60 12.11 7.55
CA GLN A 206 -20.83 11.14 8.29
C GLN A 206 -21.70 10.05 8.92
N ILE A 207 -22.81 10.43 9.56
CA ILE A 207 -23.76 9.49 10.16
C ILE A 207 -24.36 8.58 9.10
N GLY A 208 -24.75 9.12 7.94
CA GLY A 208 -25.37 8.38 6.86
C GLY A 208 -24.41 7.56 5.99
N THR A 209 -23.09 7.71 6.16
CA THR A 209 -22.08 7.00 5.36
C THR A 209 -21.16 6.10 6.19
N THR A 210 -20.32 6.68 7.03
CA THR A 210 -19.30 5.93 7.80
C THR A 210 -19.68 5.73 9.26
N GLY A 211 -20.63 6.51 9.75
CA GLY A 211 -20.99 6.59 11.15
C GLY A 211 -20.13 7.60 11.94
N MET A 212 -20.67 8.09 13.03
CA MET A 212 -20.03 9.02 13.95
C MET A 212 -19.81 8.37 15.30
N THR A 213 -18.60 8.45 15.84
CA THR A 213 -18.31 7.97 17.19
C THR A 213 -18.91 8.92 18.21
N LEU A 214 -19.82 8.41 19.05
CA LEU A 214 -20.46 9.17 20.12
C LEU A 214 -19.71 9.06 21.45
N GLY A 215 -18.99 7.97 21.65
CA GLY A 215 -18.31 7.68 22.89
C GLY A 215 -17.63 6.32 22.89
N GLU A 216 -17.17 5.91 24.07
CA GLU A 216 -16.47 4.65 24.25
C GLU A 216 -17.15 3.84 25.37
N TYR A 217 -17.34 2.57 25.12
CA TYR A 217 -17.75 1.59 26.13
C TYR A 217 -16.55 0.76 26.56
N ARG A 218 -16.25 0.74 27.85
CA ARG A 218 -15.14 -0.02 28.43
C ARG A 218 -15.64 -1.30 29.06
N GLN A 219 -15.09 -2.42 28.61
CA GLN A 219 -15.35 -3.74 29.15
C GLN A 219 -14.04 -4.44 29.51
N GLY A 220 -13.64 -4.39 30.78
CA GLY A 220 -12.31 -4.84 31.22
C GLY A 220 -11.21 -4.05 30.50
N ASP A 221 -10.34 -4.75 29.77
CA ASP A 221 -9.22 -4.17 29.01
C ASP A 221 -9.61 -3.67 27.61
N GLN A 222 -10.86 -3.91 27.19
CA GLN A 222 -11.33 -3.53 25.86
C GLN A 222 -12.04 -2.18 25.90
N VAL A 223 -11.70 -1.35 24.90
CA VAL A 223 -12.38 -0.09 24.62
C VAL A 223 -13.12 -0.25 23.31
N LEU A 224 -14.44 -0.21 23.37
CA LEU A 224 -15.33 -0.38 22.21
C LEU A 224 -15.94 0.97 21.83
N PRO A 225 -15.76 1.47 20.58
CA PRO A 225 -16.40 2.71 20.16
C PRO A 225 -17.92 2.52 20.02
N ILE A 226 -18.68 3.47 20.53
CA ILE A 226 -20.12 3.56 20.28
C ILE A 226 -20.33 4.38 19.02
N LEU A 227 -20.82 3.74 17.96
CA LEU A 227 -21.04 4.37 16.65
C LEU A 227 -22.52 4.69 16.44
N LEU A 228 -22.83 5.94 16.11
CA LEU A 228 -24.12 6.34 15.55
C LEU A 228 -24.06 6.17 14.04
N LYS A 229 -24.90 5.30 13.50
CA LYS A 229 -25.03 5.03 12.06
C LYS A 229 -26.49 5.08 11.66
N ASP A 230 -26.76 5.46 10.41
CA ASP A 230 -28.02 5.16 9.77
C ASP A 230 -28.13 3.64 9.55
N ASN A 231 -29.33 3.08 9.68
CA ASN A 231 -29.57 1.65 9.48
C ASN A 231 -29.44 1.20 8.01
N THR A 232 -29.37 2.15 7.07
CA THR A 232 -29.20 1.91 5.63
C THR A 232 -27.73 1.98 5.16
N VAL A 233 -26.77 2.23 6.06
CA VAL A 233 -25.34 2.42 5.69
C VAL A 233 -24.78 1.27 4.87
N ASP A 234 -25.14 0.02 5.21
CA ASP A 234 -24.62 -1.16 4.51
C ASP A 234 -25.21 -1.34 3.10
N SER A 235 -26.32 -0.67 2.77
CA SER A 235 -26.97 -0.63 1.46
C SER A 235 -26.89 0.71 0.75
N PHE A 236 -26.16 1.67 1.33
CA PHE A 236 -26.04 3.04 0.83
C PHE A 236 -25.44 3.07 -0.58
N ARG A 237 -26.13 3.74 -1.48
CA ARG A 237 -25.69 3.98 -2.86
C ARG A 237 -25.41 5.46 -3.07
N ILE A 238 -24.55 5.77 -4.03
CA ILE A 238 -24.19 7.16 -4.33
C ILE A 238 -25.38 8.06 -4.62
N ASN A 239 -26.45 7.49 -5.23
CA ASN A 239 -27.67 8.22 -5.50
C ASN A 239 -28.47 8.58 -4.24
N ASP A 240 -28.31 7.81 -3.17
CA ASP A 240 -28.98 8.03 -1.89
C ASP A 240 -28.42 9.26 -1.17
N LEU A 241 -27.23 9.73 -1.58
CA LEU A 241 -26.60 10.92 -1.05
C LEU A 241 -27.48 12.17 -1.20
N ARG A 242 -28.25 12.27 -2.30
CA ARG A 242 -29.12 13.45 -2.55
C ARG A 242 -30.26 13.54 -1.54
N THR A 243 -30.83 12.40 -1.18
CA THR A 243 -31.97 12.30 -0.28
C THR A 243 -31.58 12.10 1.18
N LEU A 244 -30.28 12.07 1.47
CA LEU A 244 -29.76 11.90 2.82
C LEU A 244 -30.36 12.98 3.76
N PRO A 245 -30.96 12.57 4.91
CA PRO A 245 -31.49 13.52 5.86
C PRO A 245 -30.37 14.33 6.53
N VAL A 246 -30.52 15.63 6.49
CA VAL A 246 -29.62 16.61 7.15
C VAL A 246 -30.38 17.28 8.27
N PHE A 247 -29.78 17.33 9.45
CA PHE A 247 -30.37 17.91 10.66
C PHE A 247 -30.10 19.41 10.76
N GLY A 248 -31.16 20.18 10.90
CA GLY A 248 -31.13 21.61 11.19
C GLY A 248 -31.20 21.91 12.69
N THR A 249 -31.18 23.18 13.04
CA THR A 249 -31.45 23.65 14.42
C THR A 249 -32.94 23.47 14.69
N GLY A 250 -33.31 22.69 15.72
CA GLY A 250 -34.70 22.55 16.15
C GLY A 250 -35.39 21.23 15.80
N ASN A 251 -34.67 20.15 15.55
CA ASN A 251 -35.21 18.82 15.20
C ASN A 251 -35.86 18.70 13.80
N GLU A 252 -35.76 19.70 12.96
CA GLU A 252 -36.22 19.59 11.60
C GLU A 252 -35.17 18.91 10.73
N THR A 253 -35.64 18.04 9.84
CA THR A 253 -34.79 17.35 8.87
C THR A 253 -35.13 17.80 7.46
N THR A 254 -34.12 17.96 6.63
CA THR A 254 -34.26 18.27 5.21
C THR A 254 -33.39 17.35 4.39
N SER A 255 -33.57 17.24 3.08
CA SER A 255 -32.67 16.46 2.23
C SER A 255 -31.38 17.24 1.92
N LEU A 256 -30.28 16.50 1.75
CA LEU A 256 -28.99 17.10 1.44
C LEU A 256 -29.04 17.99 0.18
N GLU A 257 -29.79 17.59 -0.86
CA GLU A 257 -29.92 18.36 -2.09
C GLU A 257 -30.53 19.76 -1.89
N GLN A 258 -31.31 19.98 -0.82
CA GLN A 258 -31.92 21.28 -0.53
C GLN A 258 -30.92 22.27 0.07
N VAL A 259 -29.83 21.80 0.66
CA VAL A 259 -28.81 22.63 1.34
C VAL A 259 -27.53 22.81 0.54
N VAL A 260 -27.42 22.16 -0.62
CA VAL A 260 -26.27 22.27 -1.53
C VAL A 260 -26.66 22.99 -2.83
N SER A 261 -25.69 23.65 -3.44
CA SER A 261 -25.86 24.24 -4.78
C SER A 261 -25.66 23.21 -5.88
N ASP A 262 -24.73 22.27 -5.68
CA ASP A 262 -24.34 21.25 -6.64
C ASP A 262 -23.63 20.09 -5.94
N PHE A 263 -23.43 18.99 -6.69
CA PHE A 263 -22.57 17.87 -6.33
C PHE A 263 -21.39 17.83 -7.31
N ASP A 264 -20.23 18.32 -6.86
CA ASP A 264 -19.00 18.33 -7.63
C ASP A 264 -18.43 16.90 -7.69
N PHE A 265 -18.30 16.37 -8.90
CA PHE A 265 -17.77 15.04 -9.15
C PHE A 265 -16.31 15.13 -9.63
N GLN A 266 -15.40 14.56 -8.86
CA GLN A 266 -13.97 14.64 -9.13
C GLN A 266 -13.31 13.27 -8.97
N TYR A 267 -12.24 13.03 -9.74
CA TYR A 267 -11.33 11.91 -9.50
C TYR A 267 -10.14 12.39 -8.69
N ARG A 268 -9.94 11.80 -7.50
CA ARG A 268 -8.84 12.15 -6.60
C ARG A 268 -8.09 10.93 -6.13
N PHE A 269 -6.82 11.08 -5.83
CA PHE A 269 -6.09 10.06 -5.10
C PHE A 269 -6.62 9.98 -3.66
N SER A 270 -6.81 8.76 -3.16
CA SER A 270 -7.23 8.50 -1.78
C SER A 270 -6.12 8.81 -0.78
N ASN A 271 -4.88 8.65 -1.21
CA ASN A 271 -3.69 8.86 -0.38
C ASN A 271 -2.64 9.64 -1.17
N VAL A 272 -2.14 10.71 -0.57
CA VAL A 272 -1.03 11.52 -1.08
C VAL A 272 0.06 11.48 -0.02
N LYS A 273 1.28 11.08 -0.42
CA LYS A 273 2.43 11.00 0.50
C LYS A 273 3.23 12.30 0.42
N ASP A 274 3.74 12.72 1.57
CA ASP A 274 4.67 13.84 1.70
C ASP A 274 6.03 13.36 2.21
N TYR A 275 7.08 13.97 1.69
CA TYR A 275 8.45 13.83 2.15
C TYR A 275 9.02 15.21 2.44
N ASN A 276 9.46 15.45 3.68
CA ASN A 276 9.98 16.75 4.10
C ASN A 276 9.06 17.93 3.76
N ARG A 277 7.75 17.79 3.98
CA ARG A 277 6.69 18.79 3.72
C ARG A 277 6.46 19.13 2.23
N GLN A 278 6.93 18.29 1.33
CA GLN A 278 6.65 18.39 -0.10
C GLN A 278 5.99 17.09 -0.56
N MET A 279 5.07 17.18 -1.51
CA MET A 279 4.46 15.98 -2.07
C MET A 279 5.51 15.12 -2.75
N VAL A 280 5.43 13.81 -2.52
CA VAL A 280 6.27 12.81 -3.17
C VAL A 280 5.41 11.71 -3.77
N MET A 281 5.64 11.42 -5.05
CA MET A 281 5.06 10.25 -5.70
C MET A 281 6.17 9.32 -6.17
N MET A 282 6.06 8.04 -5.85
CA MET A 282 7.10 7.05 -6.12
C MET A 282 6.62 6.05 -7.16
N ALA A 283 7.48 5.75 -8.15
CA ALA A 283 7.40 4.54 -8.94
C ALA A 283 8.04 3.41 -8.15
N GLN A 284 7.30 2.32 -7.93
CA GLN A 284 7.67 1.21 -7.08
C GLN A 284 7.65 -0.09 -7.87
N CYS A 285 8.64 -0.96 -7.61
CA CYS A 285 8.66 -2.33 -8.14
C CYS A 285 9.48 -3.26 -7.24
N ASP A 286 9.29 -4.55 -7.46
CA ASP A 286 10.08 -5.59 -6.81
C ASP A 286 10.85 -6.36 -7.89
N PRO A 287 12.10 -6.80 -7.65
CA PRO A 287 12.81 -7.67 -8.59
C PRO A 287 12.16 -9.05 -8.63
N ARG A 288 12.15 -9.65 -9.81
CA ARG A 288 11.76 -11.06 -9.96
C ARG A 288 12.71 -11.94 -9.12
N ARG A 289 12.22 -13.07 -8.67
CA ARG A 289 13.04 -14.02 -7.90
C ARG A 289 14.29 -14.44 -8.65
N GLY A 290 15.38 -14.55 -7.90
CA GLY A 290 16.69 -14.88 -8.46
C GLY A 290 17.40 -13.69 -9.12
N VAL A 291 16.72 -12.57 -9.30
CA VAL A 291 17.34 -11.33 -9.79
C VAL A 291 17.92 -10.58 -8.61
N ASN A 292 19.16 -10.12 -8.77
CA ASN A 292 19.80 -9.27 -7.76
C ASN A 292 19.14 -7.89 -7.75
N ALA A 293 18.60 -7.49 -6.59
CA ALA A 293 17.85 -6.23 -6.43
C ALA A 293 18.70 -4.99 -6.74
N ILE A 294 19.99 -5.01 -6.39
CA ILE A 294 20.92 -3.90 -6.63
C ILE A 294 21.20 -3.76 -8.13
N ALA A 295 21.44 -4.88 -8.82
CA ALA A 295 21.68 -4.87 -10.26
C ALA A 295 20.44 -4.36 -11.02
N ALA A 296 19.26 -4.84 -10.65
CA ALA A 296 17.99 -4.39 -11.21
C ALA A 296 17.75 -2.89 -10.94
N PHE A 297 18.01 -2.43 -9.70
CA PHE A 297 17.92 -1.03 -9.36
C PHE A 297 18.86 -0.17 -10.22
N ASN A 298 20.15 -0.53 -10.30
CA ASN A 298 21.13 0.24 -11.06
C ASN A 298 20.76 0.37 -12.54
N GLN A 299 20.22 -0.70 -13.13
CA GLN A 299 19.76 -0.70 -14.52
C GLN A 299 18.59 0.28 -14.70
N VAL A 300 17.57 0.20 -13.85
CA VAL A 300 16.40 1.09 -13.93
C VAL A 300 16.80 2.53 -13.64
N TRP A 301 17.59 2.77 -12.59
CA TRP A 301 18.03 4.09 -12.18
C TRP A 301 18.80 4.81 -13.28
N SER A 302 19.73 4.11 -13.94
CA SER A 302 20.50 4.69 -15.06
C SER A 302 19.62 5.06 -16.24
N GLN A 303 18.58 4.26 -16.55
CA GLN A 303 17.62 4.56 -17.62
C GLN A 303 16.74 5.75 -17.24
N VAL A 304 16.23 5.79 -16.03
CA VAL A 304 15.38 6.89 -15.51
C VAL A 304 16.15 8.22 -15.54
N GLN A 305 17.41 8.23 -15.07
CA GLN A 305 18.27 9.44 -15.13
C GLN A 305 18.53 9.91 -16.57
N LYS A 306 18.63 8.99 -17.51
CA LYS A 306 18.90 9.32 -18.92
C LYS A 306 17.66 9.82 -19.66
N GLU A 307 16.50 9.20 -19.40
CA GLU A 307 15.29 9.42 -20.19
C GLU A 307 14.38 10.50 -19.58
N ILE A 308 14.36 10.65 -18.25
CA ILE A 308 13.45 11.59 -17.57
C ILE A 308 14.18 12.90 -17.27
N LYS A 309 13.63 13.98 -17.82
CA LYS A 309 14.07 15.34 -17.50
C LYS A 309 13.20 15.90 -16.39
N VAL A 310 13.81 16.06 -15.23
CA VAL A 310 13.13 16.62 -14.06
C VAL A 310 13.07 18.15 -14.21
N PRO A 311 11.87 18.77 -14.15
CA PRO A 311 11.73 20.23 -14.27
C PRO A 311 12.34 20.95 -13.06
N GLU A 312 12.59 22.27 -13.23
CA GLU A 312 13.02 23.13 -12.13
C GLU A 312 11.97 23.14 -11.00
N GLY A 313 12.44 23.11 -9.76
CA GLY A 313 11.58 23.00 -8.56
C GLY A 313 11.12 21.59 -8.22
N TYR A 314 11.53 20.59 -8.99
CA TYR A 314 11.30 19.17 -8.67
C TYR A 314 12.61 18.45 -8.40
N THR A 315 12.54 17.40 -7.59
CA THR A 315 13.70 16.58 -7.26
C THR A 315 13.36 15.10 -7.48
N MET A 316 14.32 14.35 -8.01
CA MET A 316 14.25 12.91 -8.13
C MET A 316 15.20 12.27 -7.12
N LYS A 317 14.69 11.31 -6.34
CA LYS A 317 15.46 10.58 -5.33
C LYS A 317 15.07 9.11 -5.34
N TYR A 318 16.01 8.22 -5.03
CA TYR A 318 15.71 6.82 -4.75
C TYR A 318 15.42 6.60 -3.27
N PHE A 319 14.61 5.59 -3.00
CA PHE A 319 14.17 5.14 -1.69
C PHE A 319 14.26 3.60 -1.63
N GLY A 320 13.65 2.99 -0.63
CA GLY A 320 13.57 1.54 -0.52
C GLY A 320 14.85 0.88 0.03
N GLU A 321 15.13 -0.35 -0.45
CA GLU A 321 16.29 -1.12 0.03
C GLU A 321 17.63 -0.41 -0.29
N GLN A 322 17.68 0.30 -1.40
CA GLN A 322 18.89 1.02 -1.84
C GLN A 322 19.26 2.18 -0.92
N GLU A 323 18.29 2.98 -0.48
CA GLU A 323 18.53 4.06 0.47
C GLU A 323 19.09 3.50 1.77
N SER A 324 18.45 2.46 2.31
CA SER A 324 18.90 1.80 3.55
C SER A 324 20.31 1.21 3.44
N GLN A 325 20.66 0.68 2.27
CA GLN A 325 22.00 0.13 2.03
C GLN A 325 23.06 1.22 1.96
N VAL A 326 22.79 2.32 1.25
CA VAL A 326 23.75 3.44 1.15
C VAL A 326 23.98 4.03 2.53
N GLU A 327 22.94 4.32 3.31
CA GLU A 327 23.05 4.81 4.67
C GLU A 327 23.87 3.88 5.58
N SER A 328 23.64 2.56 5.45
CA SER A 328 24.39 1.57 6.23
C SER A 328 25.87 1.52 5.83
N ASN A 329 26.18 1.61 4.54
CA ASN A 329 27.56 1.62 4.06
C ASN A 329 28.30 2.91 4.46
N GLU A 330 27.64 4.06 4.41
CA GLU A 330 28.21 5.33 4.89
C GLU A 330 28.50 5.29 6.39
N ALA A 331 27.58 4.73 7.19
CA ALA A 331 27.78 4.56 8.62
C ALA A 331 28.97 3.64 8.94
N LEU A 332 29.15 2.55 8.16
CA LEU A 332 30.28 1.62 8.30
C LEU A 332 31.60 2.25 7.84
N ALA A 333 31.60 3.15 6.87
CA ALA A 333 32.79 3.82 6.38
C ALA A 333 33.31 4.91 7.35
N LEU A 334 32.43 5.40 8.23
CA LEU A 334 32.75 6.42 9.25
C LEU A 334 33.16 5.84 10.61
N SER A 335 33.01 4.52 10.81
CA SER A 335 33.36 3.80 12.04
C SER A 335 34.74 3.15 11.93
#